data_ff62c626cf21d3380757cba7e86a1e14
#
_entry.id   ff62c626cf21d3380757cba7e86a1e14
#
_cell.length_a   1.000
_cell.length_b   1.000
_cell.length_c   1.000
_cell.angle_alpha   90.00
_cell.angle_beta   90.00
_cell.angle_gamma   90.00
#
_symmetry.space_group_name_H-M   'P 1'
#
loop_
_entity.id
_entity.type
_entity.pdbx_description
1 polymer ?
#
loop_
_entity_poly.entity_id
_entity_poly.type
_entity_poly.pdbx_seq_one_letter_code
_entity_poly.pdbx_strand_id
1 'polypeptide(L)'
;MNLEKKGILIVVSGFSGAGKGTLMKELLKKYPDDYALSISATSRKPREGEQEGVEYFFKTREEFEKMIEGEELVEYAPYLGNYYGTPKAYVEEQLEAGKDVILEIDIQGASKIKEKFPQTVLMFVTPPSAEELKNRLVKRGTEDMETIERRLSRAVEEAEGIETYDYLVVNDILELCVEEMHQIISNEHTRISRNLPAIEQMREELKGFSKGE
;
A
#
# COMPACT_ATOMS: atom_id res chain seq x y z
N MET A 1 2.90 25.21 -17.18
CA MET A 1 3.74 24.13 -16.66
C MET A 1 2.85 22.90 -16.53
N ASN A 2 2.88 22.02 -17.52
CA ASN A 2 2.05 20.79 -17.50
C ASN A 2 2.94 19.71 -16.87
N LEU A 3 2.81 19.53 -15.55
CA LEU A 3 3.44 18.41 -14.86
C LEU A 3 2.56 17.18 -15.12
N GLU A 4 3.03 16.24 -15.91
CA GLU A 4 2.43 14.91 -15.91
C GLU A 4 2.51 14.38 -14.49
N LYS A 5 1.35 14.32 -13.82
CA LYS A 5 1.24 13.85 -12.44
C LYS A 5 1.45 12.33 -12.45
N LYS A 6 2.68 11.89 -12.18
CA LYS A 6 2.96 10.48 -11.98
C LYS A 6 2.40 10.06 -10.61
N GLY A 7 1.73 8.91 -10.54
CA GLY A 7 1.20 8.38 -9.29
C GLY A 7 2.30 8.02 -8.29
N ILE A 8 1.92 7.87 -7.03
CA ILE A 8 2.79 7.50 -5.91
C ILE A 8 2.53 6.05 -5.51
N LEU A 9 3.60 5.29 -5.26
CA LEU A 9 3.49 3.96 -4.65
C LEU A 9 3.35 4.12 -3.14
N ILE A 10 2.29 3.52 -2.59
CA ILE A 10 1.93 3.61 -1.17
C ILE A 10 1.82 2.19 -0.63
N VAL A 11 2.41 1.94 0.53
CA VAL A 11 2.19 0.72 1.29
C VAL A 11 1.35 1.05 2.51
N VAL A 12 0.27 0.32 2.70
CA VAL A 12 -0.58 0.38 3.88
C VAL A 12 -0.45 -0.92 4.64
N SER A 13 0.19 -0.85 5.79
CA SER A 13 0.26 -1.95 6.76
C SER A 13 -0.50 -1.59 8.04
N GLY A 14 -0.55 -2.50 8.97
CA GLY A 14 -1.20 -2.27 10.27
C GLY A 14 -1.67 -3.56 10.89
N PHE A 15 -2.04 -3.52 12.14
CA PHE A 15 -2.45 -4.69 12.90
C PHE A 15 -3.60 -5.46 12.24
N SER A 16 -3.56 -6.77 12.40
CA SER A 16 -4.69 -7.62 12.03
C SER A 16 -5.91 -7.22 12.88
N GLY A 17 -7.00 -6.74 12.23
CA GLY A 17 -8.15 -6.19 12.96
C GLY A 17 -8.20 -4.66 13.05
N ALA A 18 -7.18 -3.93 12.60
CA ALA A 18 -7.16 -2.46 12.57
C ALA A 18 -8.18 -1.83 11.60
N GLY A 19 -8.79 -2.63 10.71
CA GLY A 19 -9.83 -2.15 9.78
C GLY A 19 -9.33 -1.67 8.44
N LYS A 20 -8.10 -2.04 8.03
CA LYS A 20 -7.47 -1.65 6.76
C LYS A 20 -8.39 -1.86 5.54
N GLY A 21 -8.90 -3.08 5.35
CA GLY A 21 -9.75 -3.39 4.19
C GLY A 21 -11.01 -2.53 4.09
N THR A 22 -11.65 -2.18 5.23
CA THR A 22 -12.79 -1.27 5.25
C THR A 22 -12.35 0.14 4.87
N LEU A 23 -11.22 0.60 5.40
CA LEU A 23 -10.64 1.91 5.13
C LEU A 23 -10.27 2.04 3.63
N MET A 24 -9.60 1.03 3.06
CA MET A 24 -9.27 1.00 1.62
C MET A 24 -10.52 1.04 0.74
N LYS A 25 -11.53 0.24 1.09
CA LYS A 25 -12.80 0.22 0.35
C LYS A 25 -13.49 1.60 0.32
N GLU A 26 -13.55 2.29 1.45
CA GLU A 26 -14.17 3.62 1.52
C GLU A 26 -13.30 4.70 0.85
N LEU A 27 -11.97 4.61 0.94
CA LEU A 27 -11.04 5.51 0.22
C LEU A 27 -11.24 5.39 -1.30
N LEU A 28 -11.21 4.17 -1.84
CA LEU A 28 -11.42 3.92 -3.27
C LEU A 28 -12.81 4.31 -3.76
N LYS A 29 -13.84 4.13 -2.94
CA LYS A 29 -15.20 4.54 -3.26
C LYS A 29 -15.35 6.07 -3.32
N LYS A 30 -14.66 6.78 -2.41
CA LYS A 30 -14.74 8.25 -2.32
C LYS A 30 -13.90 8.94 -3.39
N TYR A 31 -12.75 8.35 -3.76
CA TYR A 31 -11.79 8.90 -4.70
C TYR A 31 -11.42 7.87 -5.79
N PRO A 32 -12.38 7.47 -6.65
CA PRO A 32 -12.22 6.35 -7.58
C PRO A 32 -11.21 6.63 -8.71
N ASP A 33 -10.97 7.90 -9.02
CA ASP A 33 -10.06 8.31 -10.08
C ASP A 33 -8.63 8.52 -9.57
N ASP A 34 -8.44 8.74 -8.27
CA ASP A 34 -7.14 9.07 -7.68
C ASP A 34 -6.33 7.82 -7.31
N TYR A 35 -7.00 6.72 -6.94
CA TYR A 35 -6.36 5.54 -6.36
C TYR A 35 -6.60 4.28 -7.16
N ALA A 36 -5.61 3.37 -7.09
CA ALA A 36 -5.73 1.99 -7.50
C ALA A 36 -5.23 1.07 -6.35
N LEU A 37 -6.05 0.08 -5.97
CA LEU A 37 -5.58 -0.97 -5.06
C LEU A 37 -4.83 -2.01 -5.88
N SER A 38 -3.64 -2.39 -5.43
CA SER A 38 -2.89 -3.46 -6.05
C SER A 38 -3.62 -4.79 -5.91
N ILE A 39 -3.80 -5.46 -7.04
CA ILE A 39 -4.32 -6.83 -7.07
C ILE A 39 -3.12 -7.77 -7.05
N SER A 40 -2.97 -8.54 -5.96
CA SER A 40 -1.87 -9.49 -5.82
C SER A 40 -2.04 -10.70 -6.74
N ALA A 41 -0.93 -11.27 -7.20
CA ALA A 41 -0.90 -12.61 -7.75
C ALA A 41 -0.77 -13.65 -6.62
N THR A 42 -1.35 -14.83 -6.83
CA THR A 42 -1.20 -15.94 -5.89
C THR A 42 -1.14 -17.28 -6.61
N SER A 43 -0.35 -18.22 -6.07
CA SER A 43 -0.36 -19.62 -6.54
C SER A 43 -1.44 -20.47 -5.88
N ARG A 44 -2.24 -19.90 -4.98
CA ARG A 44 -3.40 -20.54 -4.37
C ARG A 44 -4.54 -20.64 -5.39
N LYS A 45 -5.23 -21.75 -5.40
CA LYS A 45 -6.47 -21.87 -6.20
C LYS A 45 -7.55 -20.90 -5.70
N PRO A 46 -8.40 -20.35 -6.59
CA PRO A 46 -9.51 -19.48 -6.20
C PRO A 46 -10.47 -20.23 -5.26
N ARG A 47 -11.05 -19.51 -4.33
CA ARG A 47 -12.16 -19.98 -3.49
C ARG A 47 -13.48 -19.69 -4.18
N GLU A 48 -14.57 -20.28 -3.66
CA GLU A 48 -15.91 -19.99 -4.15
C GLU A 48 -16.21 -18.49 -4.03
N GLY A 49 -16.61 -17.87 -5.15
CA GLY A 49 -16.94 -16.45 -5.24
C GLY A 49 -15.77 -15.53 -5.60
N GLU A 50 -14.51 -16.00 -5.54
CA GLU A 50 -13.34 -15.21 -5.98
C GLU A 50 -13.22 -15.20 -7.52
N GLN A 51 -12.84 -14.06 -8.08
CA GLN A 51 -12.72 -13.85 -9.53
C GLN A 51 -11.30 -13.42 -9.92
N GLU A 52 -10.86 -13.89 -11.08
CA GLU A 52 -9.58 -13.50 -11.68
C GLU A 52 -9.53 -11.99 -11.91
N GLY A 53 -8.46 -11.35 -11.45
CA GLY A 53 -8.25 -9.91 -11.60
C GLY A 53 -9.12 -9.03 -10.70
N VAL A 54 -9.85 -9.61 -9.75
CA VAL A 54 -10.63 -8.89 -8.73
C VAL A 54 -10.03 -9.10 -7.35
N GLU A 55 -10.07 -10.33 -6.81
CA GLU A 55 -9.44 -10.66 -5.54
C GLU A 55 -7.95 -10.94 -5.72
N TYR A 56 -7.60 -11.71 -6.75
CA TYR A 56 -6.22 -12.07 -7.09
C TYR A 56 -6.07 -12.30 -8.59
N PHE A 57 -4.82 -12.22 -9.07
CA PHE A 57 -4.38 -12.88 -10.28
C PHE A 57 -3.97 -14.31 -9.92
N PHE A 58 -4.80 -15.31 -10.25
CA PHE A 58 -4.55 -16.69 -9.90
C PHE A 58 -3.57 -17.32 -10.90
N LYS A 59 -2.43 -17.79 -10.41
CA LYS A 59 -1.34 -18.42 -11.19
C LYS A 59 -1.13 -19.86 -10.74
N THR A 60 -0.61 -20.69 -11.62
CA THR A 60 -0.03 -21.94 -11.16
C THR A 60 1.26 -21.67 -10.40
N ARG A 61 1.75 -22.67 -9.66
CA ARG A 61 3.02 -22.52 -8.94
C ARG A 61 4.17 -22.24 -9.89
N GLU A 62 4.21 -22.98 -11.02
CA GLU A 62 5.22 -22.86 -12.06
C GLU A 62 5.19 -21.49 -12.75
N GLU A 63 4.00 -20.94 -13.00
CA GLU A 63 3.84 -19.59 -13.53
C GLU A 63 4.34 -18.54 -12.52
N PHE A 64 4.00 -18.71 -11.25
CA PHE A 64 4.46 -17.78 -10.22
C PHE A 64 5.99 -17.81 -10.04
N GLU A 65 6.59 -19.01 -10.07
CA GLU A 65 8.05 -19.18 -10.01
C GLU A 65 8.74 -18.52 -11.21
N LYS A 66 8.17 -18.59 -12.42
CA LYS A 66 8.65 -17.83 -13.58
C LYS A 66 8.56 -16.32 -13.40
N MET A 67 7.49 -15.82 -12.76
CA MET A 67 7.37 -14.39 -12.43
C MET A 67 8.47 -13.95 -11.46
N ILE A 68 8.86 -14.80 -10.51
CA ILE A 68 10.00 -14.54 -9.61
C ILE A 68 11.32 -14.49 -10.41
N GLU A 69 11.59 -15.48 -11.24
CA GLU A 69 12.80 -15.56 -12.08
C GLU A 69 12.91 -14.38 -13.06
N GLY A 70 11.75 -13.95 -13.61
CA GLY A 70 11.65 -12.82 -14.53
C GLY A 70 11.66 -11.45 -13.85
N GLU A 71 11.77 -11.36 -12.51
CA GLU A 71 11.67 -10.11 -11.74
C GLU A 71 10.38 -9.30 -12.04
N GLU A 72 9.29 -10.02 -12.33
CA GLU A 72 7.98 -9.44 -12.69
C GLU A 72 7.16 -8.99 -11.47
N LEU A 73 7.69 -9.18 -10.26
CA LEU A 73 7.04 -8.84 -9.00
C LEU A 73 7.73 -7.68 -8.30
N VAL A 74 6.94 -6.76 -7.76
CA VAL A 74 7.41 -5.69 -6.88
C VAL A 74 7.95 -6.29 -5.59
N GLU A 75 7.17 -7.21 -5.00
CA GLU A 75 7.50 -8.04 -3.83
C GLU A 75 6.78 -9.39 -3.92
N TYR A 76 7.26 -10.38 -3.17
CA TYR A 76 6.55 -11.65 -2.96
C TYR A 76 6.94 -12.29 -1.63
N ALA A 77 6.03 -13.14 -1.13
CA ALA A 77 6.26 -13.96 0.07
C ALA A 77 5.58 -15.33 -0.05
N PRO A 78 6.18 -16.39 0.48
CA PRO A 78 5.49 -17.67 0.68
C PRO A 78 4.59 -17.57 1.93
N TYR A 79 3.37 -18.07 1.83
CA TYR A 79 2.44 -18.18 2.94
C TYR A 79 1.57 -19.42 2.83
N LEU A 80 1.56 -20.28 3.86
CA LEU A 80 0.81 -21.55 3.93
C LEU A 80 0.96 -22.42 2.68
N GLY A 81 2.20 -22.56 2.18
CA GLY A 81 2.52 -23.41 1.03
C GLY A 81 2.21 -22.80 -0.35
N ASN A 82 1.68 -21.58 -0.40
CA ASN A 82 1.44 -20.82 -1.62
C ASN A 82 2.31 -19.56 -1.67
N TYR A 83 2.46 -19.02 -2.86
CA TYR A 83 3.07 -17.72 -3.08
C TYR A 83 2.00 -16.62 -3.17
N TYR A 84 2.36 -15.44 -2.72
CA TYR A 84 1.62 -14.19 -2.89
C TYR A 84 2.61 -13.12 -3.28
N GLY A 85 2.25 -12.23 -4.20
CA GLY A 85 3.13 -11.14 -4.62
C GLY A 85 2.41 -10.12 -5.49
N THR A 86 3.02 -8.98 -5.66
CA THR A 86 2.46 -7.84 -6.37
C THR A 86 3.02 -7.77 -7.78
N PRO A 87 2.21 -7.94 -8.86
CA PRO A 87 2.65 -7.82 -10.24
C PRO A 87 3.16 -6.40 -10.54
N LYS A 88 4.41 -6.32 -11.01
CA LYS A 88 5.09 -5.06 -11.29
C LYS A 88 4.43 -4.28 -12.44
N ALA A 89 4.07 -4.97 -13.53
CA ALA A 89 3.45 -4.36 -14.69
C ALA A 89 2.15 -3.62 -14.35
N TYR A 90 1.29 -4.23 -13.51
CA TYR A 90 0.05 -3.58 -13.06
C TYR A 90 0.33 -2.30 -12.27
N VAL A 91 1.29 -2.35 -11.35
CA VAL A 91 1.67 -1.18 -10.53
C VAL A 91 2.19 -0.05 -11.43
N GLU A 92 3.12 -0.37 -12.35
CA GLU A 92 3.71 0.60 -13.27
C GLU A 92 2.64 1.25 -14.17
N GLU A 93 1.72 0.44 -14.74
CA GLU A 93 0.61 0.94 -15.57
C GLU A 93 -0.25 1.96 -14.82
N GLN A 94 -0.66 1.66 -13.58
CA GLN A 94 -1.50 2.55 -12.79
C GLN A 94 -0.75 3.83 -12.38
N LEU A 95 0.54 3.73 -12.00
CA LEU A 95 1.37 4.88 -11.68
C LEU A 95 1.57 5.81 -12.89
N GLU A 96 1.77 5.25 -14.09
CA GLU A 96 1.90 6.00 -15.33
C GLU A 96 0.58 6.66 -15.76
N ALA A 97 -0.56 6.02 -15.46
CA ALA A 97 -1.88 6.61 -15.62
C ALA A 97 -2.17 7.75 -14.61
N GLY A 98 -1.22 8.07 -13.71
CA GLY A 98 -1.35 9.14 -12.71
C GLY A 98 -2.13 8.76 -11.47
N LYS A 99 -2.48 7.48 -11.28
CA LYS A 99 -3.13 6.97 -10.08
C LYS A 99 -2.12 6.62 -9.01
N ASP A 100 -2.45 6.95 -7.77
CA ASP A 100 -1.69 6.51 -6.61
C ASP A 100 -2.00 5.03 -6.31
N VAL A 101 -0.97 4.20 -6.27
CA VAL A 101 -1.15 2.74 -6.11
C VAL A 101 -0.92 2.33 -4.67
N ILE A 102 -1.93 1.70 -4.08
CA ILE A 102 -1.89 1.22 -2.70
C ILE A 102 -1.64 -0.29 -2.67
N LEU A 103 -0.62 -0.70 -1.92
CA LEU A 103 -0.35 -2.09 -1.58
C LEU A 103 -0.76 -2.34 -0.13
N GLU A 104 -1.69 -3.27 0.10
CA GLU A 104 -2.03 -3.74 1.45
C GLU A 104 -1.18 -4.97 1.78
N ILE A 105 -0.03 -4.77 2.43
CA ILE A 105 0.94 -5.82 2.76
C ILE A 105 1.39 -5.71 4.23
N ASP A 106 2.09 -6.73 4.71
CA ASP A 106 2.64 -6.75 6.07
C ASP A 106 3.95 -5.96 6.19
N ILE A 107 4.44 -5.80 7.42
CA ILE A 107 5.65 -5.01 7.73
C ILE A 107 6.89 -5.55 7.01
N GLN A 108 7.03 -6.87 6.89
CA GLN A 108 8.20 -7.47 6.23
C GLN A 108 8.20 -7.15 4.72
N GLY A 109 7.01 -7.18 4.10
CA GLY A 109 6.84 -6.75 2.72
C GLY A 109 7.11 -5.26 2.55
N ALA A 110 6.63 -4.42 3.48
CA ALA A 110 6.83 -2.97 3.46
C ALA A 110 8.31 -2.59 3.47
N SER A 111 9.12 -3.20 4.34
CA SER A 111 10.57 -2.93 4.42
C SER A 111 11.28 -3.26 3.10
N LYS A 112 10.98 -4.42 2.50
CA LYS A 112 11.56 -4.82 1.21
C LYS A 112 11.17 -3.85 0.08
N ILE A 113 9.93 -3.38 0.07
CA ILE A 113 9.45 -2.38 -0.88
C ILE A 113 10.23 -1.06 -0.70
N LYS A 114 10.37 -0.58 0.54
CA LYS A 114 11.08 0.68 0.82
C LYS A 114 12.54 0.63 0.41
N GLU A 115 13.21 -0.51 0.60
CA GLU A 115 14.59 -0.73 0.15
C GLU A 115 14.71 -0.67 -1.39
N LYS A 116 13.78 -1.34 -2.10
CA LYS A 116 13.78 -1.40 -3.57
C LYS A 116 13.27 -0.12 -4.22
N PHE A 117 12.30 0.53 -3.59
CA PHE A 117 11.64 1.76 -4.04
C PHE A 117 11.65 2.83 -2.93
N PRO A 118 12.76 3.54 -2.70
CA PRO A 118 12.92 4.47 -1.57
C PRO A 118 11.88 5.60 -1.51
N GLN A 119 11.27 5.94 -2.65
CA GLN A 119 10.23 6.96 -2.75
C GLN A 119 8.83 6.46 -2.32
N THR A 120 8.67 5.17 -2.00
CA THR A 120 7.41 4.62 -1.52
C THR A 120 7.01 5.27 -0.20
N VAL A 121 5.73 5.60 -0.07
CA VAL A 121 5.14 6.11 1.17
C VAL A 121 4.66 4.93 2.00
N LEU A 122 5.14 4.81 3.23
CA LEU A 122 4.73 3.78 4.17
C LEU A 122 3.76 4.36 5.19
N MET A 123 2.54 3.81 5.26
CA MET A 123 1.49 4.21 6.19
C MET A 123 1.12 3.02 7.10
N PHE A 124 1.18 3.21 8.40
CA PHE A 124 0.76 2.18 9.37
C PHE A 124 -0.59 2.52 9.98
N VAL A 125 -1.57 1.62 9.83
CA VAL A 125 -2.93 1.78 10.36
C VAL A 125 -3.05 1.07 11.69
N THR A 126 -3.47 1.82 12.73
CA THR A 126 -3.70 1.30 14.07
C THR A 126 -5.12 1.65 14.55
N PRO A 127 -5.75 0.84 15.41
CA PRO A 127 -6.91 1.31 16.18
C PRO A 127 -6.45 2.30 17.26
N PRO A 128 -7.38 3.05 17.90
CA PRO A 128 -7.03 4.05 18.91
C PRO A 128 -6.39 3.46 20.19
N SER A 129 -6.57 2.15 20.44
CA SER A 129 -5.95 1.47 21.59
C SER A 129 -5.82 -0.04 21.34
N ALA A 130 -4.96 -0.69 22.12
CA ALA A 130 -4.83 -2.15 22.12
C ALA A 130 -6.13 -2.85 22.60
N GLU A 131 -6.88 -2.23 23.51
CA GLU A 131 -8.17 -2.73 23.95
C GLU A 131 -9.20 -2.71 22.81
N GLU A 132 -9.25 -1.62 22.05
CA GLU A 132 -10.11 -1.52 20.85
C GLU A 132 -9.71 -2.56 19.80
N LEU A 133 -8.41 -2.82 19.58
CA LEU A 133 -7.96 -3.90 18.71
C LEU A 133 -8.54 -5.25 19.13
N LYS A 134 -8.41 -5.58 20.42
CA LYS A 134 -8.98 -6.82 20.99
C LYS A 134 -10.48 -6.88 20.80
N ASN A 135 -11.20 -5.78 21.09
CA ASN A 135 -12.65 -5.70 20.94
C ASN A 135 -13.09 -5.94 19.48
N ARG A 136 -12.38 -5.37 18.51
CA ARG A 136 -12.66 -5.58 17.08
C ARG A 136 -12.45 -7.03 16.64
N LEU A 137 -11.40 -7.69 17.14
CA LEU A 137 -11.14 -9.11 16.85
C LEU A 137 -12.24 -10.00 17.44
N VAL A 138 -12.63 -9.77 18.70
CA VAL A 138 -13.71 -10.52 19.36
C VAL A 138 -15.05 -10.29 18.69
N LYS A 139 -15.41 -9.04 18.36
CA LYS A 139 -16.71 -8.67 17.75
C LYS A 139 -16.91 -9.27 16.37
N ARG A 140 -15.83 -9.57 15.63
CA ARG A 140 -15.90 -10.26 14.33
C ARG A 140 -16.60 -11.61 14.42
N GLY A 141 -16.51 -12.31 15.56
CA GLY A 141 -17.25 -13.54 15.83
C GLY A 141 -16.90 -14.74 14.93
N THR A 142 -15.87 -14.61 14.09
CA THR A 142 -15.47 -15.61 13.10
C THR A 142 -14.37 -16.56 13.60
N GLU A 143 -13.81 -16.27 14.78
CA GLU A 143 -12.62 -16.95 15.28
C GLU A 143 -12.77 -17.33 16.77
N ASP A 144 -12.08 -18.38 17.16
CA ASP A 144 -11.98 -18.80 18.55
C ASP A 144 -10.98 -17.92 19.34
N MET A 145 -11.04 -18.01 20.67
CA MET A 145 -10.17 -17.21 21.54
C MET A 145 -8.69 -17.49 21.35
N GLU A 146 -8.31 -18.72 21.03
CA GLU A 146 -6.92 -19.09 20.76
C GLU A 146 -6.37 -18.38 19.52
N THR A 147 -7.18 -18.28 18.47
CA THR A 147 -6.84 -17.52 17.26
C THR A 147 -6.73 -16.03 17.53
N ILE A 148 -7.61 -15.47 18.37
CA ILE A 148 -7.55 -14.05 18.78
C ILE A 148 -6.26 -13.77 19.56
N GLU A 149 -5.90 -14.63 20.50
CA GLU A 149 -4.66 -14.50 21.29
C GLU A 149 -3.41 -14.56 20.41
N ARG A 150 -3.36 -15.46 19.43
CA ARG A 150 -2.27 -15.51 18.45
C ARG A 150 -2.16 -14.24 17.62
N ARG A 151 -3.29 -13.64 17.23
CA ARG A 151 -3.28 -12.35 16.50
C ARG A 151 -2.81 -11.19 17.37
N LEU A 152 -3.19 -11.17 18.63
CA LEU A 152 -2.71 -10.16 19.58
C LEU A 152 -1.20 -10.32 19.85
N SER A 153 -0.71 -11.54 19.99
CA SER A 153 0.74 -11.80 20.11
C SER A 153 1.50 -11.32 18.87
N ARG A 154 0.96 -11.59 17.67
CA ARG A 154 1.56 -11.08 16.44
C ARG A 154 1.54 -9.55 16.37
N ALA A 155 0.48 -8.90 16.87
CA ALA A 155 0.42 -7.45 16.92
C ALA A 155 1.53 -6.84 17.82
N VAL A 156 1.96 -7.55 18.87
CA VAL A 156 3.11 -7.13 19.69
C VAL A 156 4.40 -7.15 18.86
N GLU A 157 4.63 -8.21 18.08
CA GLU A 157 5.80 -8.31 17.19
C GLU A 157 5.76 -7.24 16.08
N GLU A 158 4.58 -7.02 15.50
CA GLU A 158 4.36 -6.00 14.47
C GLU A 158 4.57 -4.57 15.02
N ALA A 159 4.32 -4.34 16.30
CA ALA A 159 4.50 -3.03 16.92
C ALA A 159 5.98 -2.60 16.96
N GLU A 160 6.93 -3.54 17.04
CA GLU A 160 8.38 -3.25 17.09
C GLU A 160 8.94 -2.66 15.77
N GLY A 161 8.18 -2.68 14.67
CA GLY A 161 8.63 -2.18 13.36
C GLY A 161 7.93 -0.90 12.91
N ILE A 162 7.05 -0.32 13.71
CA ILE A 162 6.23 0.85 13.33
C ILE A 162 7.09 2.08 13.05
N GLU A 163 8.21 2.25 13.73
CA GLU A 163 9.13 3.39 13.59
C GLU A 163 9.75 3.51 12.19
N THR A 164 9.66 2.46 11.39
CA THR A 164 10.15 2.47 10.01
C THR A 164 9.17 3.09 9.02
N TYR A 165 7.94 3.38 9.45
CA TYR A 165 6.89 3.98 8.63
C TYR A 165 7.01 5.50 8.57
N ASP A 166 6.54 6.06 7.44
CA ASP A 166 6.52 7.51 7.23
C ASP A 166 5.33 8.16 7.98
N TYR A 167 4.19 7.43 8.13
CA TYR A 167 2.96 7.95 8.73
C TYR A 167 2.25 6.91 9.58
N LEU A 168 1.72 7.36 10.73
CA LEU A 168 0.80 6.60 11.57
C LEU A 168 -0.63 7.12 11.33
N VAL A 169 -1.55 6.21 11.01
CA VAL A 169 -2.97 6.52 10.77
C VAL A 169 -3.81 5.82 11.84
N VAL A 170 -4.51 6.60 12.66
CA VAL A 170 -5.36 6.06 13.74
C VAL A 170 -6.78 5.88 13.24
N ASN A 171 -7.20 4.63 12.98
CA ASN A 171 -8.53 4.31 12.50
C ASN A 171 -9.54 4.22 13.66
N ASP A 172 -10.04 5.37 14.08
CA ASP A 172 -11.11 5.52 15.07
C ASP A 172 -12.46 5.81 14.38
N ILE A 173 -12.58 6.95 13.73
CA ILE A 173 -13.74 7.36 12.94
C ILE A 173 -13.40 7.20 11.46
N LEU A 174 -14.07 6.26 10.80
CA LEU A 174 -13.74 5.82 9.44
C LEU A 174 -13.66 6.98 8.44
N GLU A 175 -14.65 7.86 8.44
CA GLU A 175 -14.75 8.99 7.51
C GLU A 175 -13.59 9.98 7.70
N LEU A 176 -13.21 10.27 8.94
CA LEU A 176 -12.09 11.15 9.26
C LEU A 176 -10.75 10.51 8.87
N CYS A 177 -10.62 9.21 9.10
CA CYS A 177 -9.43 8.45 8.74
C CYS A 177 -9.22 8.39 7.22
N VAL A 178 -10.30 8.26 6.43
CA VAL A 178 -10.27 8.34 4.96
C VAL A 178 -9.78 9.71 4.50
N GLU A 179 -10.30 10.79 5.10
CA GLU A 179 -9.87 12.16 4.80
C GLU A 179 -8.40 12.39 5.14
N GLU A 180 -7.97 11.95 6.32
CA GLU A 180 -6.58 12.07 6.77
C GLU A 180 -5.63 11.36 5.80
N MET A 181 -5.94 10.12 5.40
CA MET A 181 -5.14 9.39 4.42
C MET A 181 -5.07 10.12 3.08
N HIS A 182 -6.21 10.60 2.58
CA HIS A 182 -6.25 11.36 1.32
C HIS A 182 -5.41 12.63 1.41
N GLN A 183 -5.47 13.38 2.52
CA GLN A 183 -4.67 14.58 2.73
C GLN A 183 -3.17 14.28 2.80
N ILE A 184 -2.76 13.21 3.51
CA ILE A 184 -1.36 12.79 3.59
C ILE A 184 -0.84 12.49 2.18
N ILE A 185 -1.55 11.68 1.40
CA ILE A 185 -1.14 11.28 0.05
C ILE A 185 -1.09 12.49 -0.89
N SER A 186 -2.09 13.37 -0.82
CA SER A 186 -2.12 14.60 -1.61
C SER A 186 -0.94 15.52 -1.29
N ASN A 187 -0.56 15.64 -0.03
CA ASN A 187 0.60 16.41 0.41
C ASN A 187 1.93 15.78 -0.05
N GLU A 188 2.02 14.46 -0.15
CA GLU A 188 3.20 13.77 -0.66
C GLU A 188 3.52 14.17 -2.11
N HIS A 189 2.53 14.48 -2.94
CA HIS A 189 2.76 14.99 -4.29
C HIS A 189 3.46 16.35 -4.32
N THR A 190 3.36 17.14 -3.25
CA THR A 190 3.98 18.48 -3.18
C THR A 190 5.43 18.47 -2.68
N ARG A 191 5.97 17.31 -2.28
CA ARG A 191 7.36 17.22 -1.81
C ARG A 191 8.34 17.61 -2.91
N ILE A 192 9.35 18.39 -2.52
CA ILE A 192 10.43 18.84 -3.44
C ILE A 192 11.08 17.65 -4.17
N SER A 193 11.34 16.55 -3.45
CA SER A 193 11.98 15.35 -4.03
C SER A 193 11.18 14.72 -5.17
N ARG A 194 9.86 14.92 -5.22
CA ARG A 194 8.98 14.43 -6.29
C ARG A 194 8.83 15.41 -7.46
N ASN A 195 9.24 16.66 -7.25
CA ASN A 195 9.05 17.76 -8.20
C ASN A 195 10.39 18.27 -8.80
N LEU A 196 11.46 17.47 -8.70
CA LEU A 196 12.78 17.84 -9.21
C LEU A 196 12.79 18.18 -10.71
N PRO A 197 12.07 17.44 -11.61
CA PRO A 197 12.02 17.82 -13.03
C PRO A 197 11.43 19.20 -13.27
N ALA A 198 10.38 19.56 -12.53
CA ALA A 198 9.76 20.89 -12.63
C ALA A 198 10.67 22.01 -12.13
N ILE A 199 11.43 21.72 -11.06
CA ILE A 199 12.42 22.66 -10.52
C ILE A 199 13.53 22.87 -11.53
N GLU A 200 14.01 21.81 -12.19
CA GLU A 200 15.04 21.91 -13.21
C GLU A 200 14.58 22.70 -14.45
N GLN A 201 13.35 22.42 -14.91
CA GLN A 201 12.75 23.24 -15.97
C GLN A 201 12.72 24.73 -15.60
N MET A 202 12.27 25.07 -14.38
CA MET A 202 12.24 26.45 -13.91
C MET A 202 13.65 27.09 -13.88
N ARG A 203 14.66 26.32 -13.45
CA ARG A 203 16.05 26.78 -13.45
C ARG A 203 16.54 27.11 -14.87
N GLU A 204 16.22 26.26 -15.85
CA GLU A 204 16.62 26.51 -17.24
C GLU A 204 15.89 27.75 -17.80
N GLU A 205 14.61 27.91 -17.54
CA GLU A 205 13.85 29.11 -17.95
C GLU A 205 14.45 30.40 -17.34
N LEU A 206 14.83 30.36 -16.05
CA LEU A 206 15.44 31.50 -15.36
C LEU A 206 16.82 31.89 -15.92
N LYS A 207 17.61 30.92 -16.45
CA LYS A 207 18.88 31.24 -17.12
C LYS A 207 18.70 32.13 -18.37
N GLY A 208 17.51 32.08 -19.00
CA GLY A 208 17.16 32.93 -20.11
C GLY A 208 17.12 34.41 -19.74
N PHE A 209 16.80 34.75 -18.49
CA PHE A 209 16.76 36.13 -18.01
C PHE A 209 18.13 36.66 -17.55
N SER A 210 19.09 35.79 -17.26
CA SER A 210 20.44 36.19 -16.80
C SER A 210 21.42 36.46 -17.94
N LYS A 211 21.06 36.19 -19.19
CA LYS A 211 21.90 36.43 -20.38
C LYS A 211 21.62 37.78 -21.07
N GLY A 212 20.94 38.69 -20.38
CA GLY A 212 20.53 40.00 -20.86
C GLY A 212 21.32 41.17 -20.26
N GLU A 213 22.58 40.97 -19.80
CA GLU A 213 23.57 42.02 -19.50
C GLU A 213 24.77 41.94 -20.41
#